data_468c4ebb68aad9e0af7f776c41221576
#
_entry.id   468c4ebb68aad9e0af7f776c41221576
#
_cell.length_a   1.000
_cell.length_b   1.000
_cell.length_c   1.000
_cell.angle_alpha   90.00
_cell.angle_beta   90.00
_cell.angle_gamma   90.00
#
_symmetry.space_group_name_H-M   'P 1'
#
loop_
_entity.id
_entity.type
_entity.pdbx_description
1 polymer ?
#
loop_
_entity_poly.entity_id
_entity_poly.type
_entity_poly.pdbx_seq_one_letter_code
_entity_poly.pdbx_strand_id
1 'polypeptide(L)'
;MGRVFESEPVSEANFDELSYLLANPDVAEAVTRRKLKSGRQHFDRWGRHEGRRQIKPQVAPFINYESRPPSADNALDLFDGRWASNIPGHGRGTADLFEDDRIHWFRQAFGDVAGRRILELGPLEGGHTYMLSRDGAQVTAVEANTGAFLRCLVIKEILDIRATFLLGDFVPFIAGTAEHFDAVIACGVLYHMERPLDLLDHIRRIADAILIWTHVFEDEPLRARKLRHKFADTPKIETRGSLAIELWEQHYLDALNWSHFCGGQGRTSVWLTKRGLCDVLTHHGFDVTIGREDRDHPNGPAMLLLARRVSS
;
A
#
# COMPACT_ATOMS: atom_id res chain seq x y z
N MET A 1 -11.41 5.67 13.78
CA MET A 1 -10.85 4.85 12.69
C MET A 1 -11.67 3.58 12.58
N GLY A 2 -12.56 3.49 11.58
CA GLY A 2 -13.41 2.32 11.38
C GLY A 2 -12.65 1.26 10.61
N ARG A 3 -12.39 0.12 11.24
CA ARG A 3 -11.97 -1.08 10.50
C ARG A 3 -13.09 -1.42 9.51
N VAL A 4 -12.80 -1.44 8.22
CA VAL A 4 -13.73 -1.96 7.20
C VAL A 4 -13.67 -3.48 7.31
N PHE A 5 -14.62 -4.05 8.03
CA PHE A 5 -14.79 -5.49 8.09
C PHE A 5 -15.61 -5.96 6.88
N GLU A 6 -15.18 -7.03 6.22
CA GLU A 6 -16.04 -7.69 5.24
C GLU A 6 -17.35 -8.10 5.90
N SER A 7 -18.45 -7.70 5.32
CA SER A 7 -19.79 -8.11 5.79
C SER A 7 -20.38 -9.13 4.84
N GLU A 8 -21.12 -10.08 5.41
CA GLU A 8 -21.85 -11.09 4.66
C GLU A 8 -23.35 -11.05 5.00
N PRO A 9 -24.25 -11.54 4.12
CA PRO A 9 -25.64 -11.74 4.46
C PRO A 9 -25.77 -12.72 5.63
N VAL A 10 -26.65 -12.40 6.58
CA VAL A 10 -26.94 -13.29 7.72
C VAL A 10 -28.02 -14.28 7.36
N SER A 11 -27.83 -15.53 7.76
CA SER A 11 -28.81 -16.62 7.65
C SER A 11 -28.85 -17.44 8.94
N GLU A 12 -29.77 -18.36 9.05
CA GLU A 12 -29.79 -19.32 10.15
C GLU A 12 -28.48 -20.10 10.29
N ALA A 13 -27.90 -20.46 9.14
CA ALA A 13 -26.75 -21.36 9.09
C ALA A 13 -25.42 -20.67 9.49
N ASN A 14 -25.36 -19.34 9.32
CA ASN A 14 -24.09 -18.60 9.55
C ASN A 14 -24.21 -17.52 10.63
N PHE A 15 -25.32 -17.44 11.36
CA PHE A 15 -25.49 -16.41 12.40
C PHE A 15 -24.44 -16.52 13.49
N ASP A 16 -23.69 -15.45 13.69
CA ASP A 16 -22.77 -15.26 14.81
C ASP A 16 -23.15 -14.01 15.61
N GLU A 17 -23.37 -14.17 16.90
CA GLU A 17 -23.87 -13.11 17.79
C GLU A 17 -22.97 -11.88 17.78
N LEU A 18 -21.66 -12.08 17.97
CA LEU A 18 -20.71 -10.99 18.07
C LEU A 18 -20.56 -10.27 16.72
N SER A 19 -20.43 -11.02 15.65
CA SER A 19 -20.31 -10.51 14.27
C SER A 19 -21.55 -9.73 13.87
N TYR A 20 -22.72 -10.19 14.31
CA TYR A 20 -23.99 -9.51 14.06
C TYR A 20 -24.09 -8.18 14.81
N LEU A 21 -23.76 -8.15 16.11
CA LEU A 21 -23.78 -6.93 16.92
C LEU A 21 -22.75 -5.91 16.46
N LEU A 22 -21.57 -6.35 16.04
CA LEU A 22 -20.55 -5.46 15.49
C LEU A 22 -20.97 -4.81 14.16
N ALA A 23 -21.73 -5.53 13.33
CA ALA A 23 -22.24 -5.01 12.06
C ALA A 23 -23.48 -4.10 12.24
N ASN A 24 -24.19 -4.21 13.37
CA ASN A 24 -25.44 -3.52 13.64
C ASN A 24 -25.38 -2.77 14.99
N PRO A 25 -24.71 -1.58 15.03
CA PRO A 25 -24.51 -0.82 16.28
C PRO A 25 -25.81 -0.43 16.98
N ASP A 26 -26.87 -0.19 16.23
CA ASP A 26 -28.24 0.10 16.75
C ASP A 26 -28.78 -1.06 17.56
N VAL A 27 -28.57 -2.30 17.08
CA VAL A 27 -28.95 -3.53 17.79
C VAL A 27 -28.07 -3.74 19.02
N ALA A 28 -26.76 -3.52 18.90
CA ALA A 28 -25.81 -3.63 20.01
C ALA A 28 -26.19 -2.66 21.14
N GLU A 29 -26.56 -1.43 20.83
CA GLU A 29 -27.04 -0.46 21.80
C GLU A 29 -28.33 -0.91 22.48
N ALA A 30 -29.29 -1.46 21.71
CA ALA A 30 -30.55 -1.97 22.25
C ALA A 30 -30.33 -3.15 23.21
N VAL A 31 -29.36 -4.02 22.94
CA VAL A 31 -28.95 -5.13 23.81
C VAL A 31 -28.29 -4.57 25.09
N THR A 32 -27.34 -3.62 24.96
CA THR A 32 -26.67 -2.97 26.10
C THR A 32 -27.68 -2.29 27.03
N ARG A 33 -28.69 -1.63 26.45
CA ARG A 33 -29.78 -0.97 27.19
C ARG A 33 -30.87 -1.93 27.71
N ARG A 34 -30.67 -3.24 27.55
CA ARG A 34 -31.62 -4.31 27.93
C ARG A 34 -33.01 -4.19 27.30
N LYS A 35 -33.14 -3.50 26.17
CA LYS A 35 -34.34 -3.46 25.35
C LYS A 35 -34.54 -4.74 24.53
N LEU A 36 -33.43 -5.40 24.21
CA LEU A 36 -33.32 -6.70 23.57
C LEU A 36 -32.46 -7.63 24.45
N LYS A 37 -32.77 -8.94 24.36
CA LYS A 37 -31.99 -9.95 25.09
C LYS A 37 -30.67 -10.26 24.38
N SER A 38 -30.65 -10.21 23.03
CA SER A 38 -29.50 -10.57 22.22
C SER A 38 -29.67 -10.06 20.79
N GLY A 39 -28.58 -10.06 20.01
CA GLY A 39 -28.61 -9.86 18.55
C GLY A 39 -29.41 -10.96 17.84
N ARG A 40 -29.32 -12.21 18.34
CA ARG A 40 -30.10 -13.31 17.84
C ARG A 40 -31.62 -13.04 17.93
N GLN A 41 -32.10 -12.52 19.07
CA GLN A 41 -33.48 -12.14 19.22
C GLN A 41 -33.93 -11.08 18.18
N HIS A 42 -33.05 -10.12 17.90
CA HIS A 42 -33.32 -9.13 16.85
C HIS A 42 -33.39 -9.78 15.48
N PHE A 43 -32.38 -10.62 15.14
CA PHE A 43 -32.32 -11.30 13.85
C PHE A 43 -33.56 -12.13 13.59
N ASP A 44 -34.01 -12.92 14.56
CA ASP A 44 -35.20 -13.79 14.43
C ASP A 44 -36.51 -13.01 14.23
N ARG A 45 -36.61 -11.82 14.85
CA ARG A 45 -37.86 -11.03 14.81
C ARG A 45 -37.91 -10.08 13.60
N TRP A 46 -36.81 -9.46 13.28
CA TRP A 46 -36.76 -8.38 12.28
C TRP A 46 -35.59 -8.49 11.30
N GLY A 47 -34.39 -8.83 11.75
CA GLY A 47 -33.17 -8.73 11.00
C GLY A 47 -33.16 -9.52 9.69
N ARG A 48 -33.89 -10.67 9.62
CA ARG A 48 -34.08 -11.46 8.40
C ARG A 48 -34.81 -10.67 7.33
N HIS A 49 -35.84 -9.95 7.72
CA HIS A 49 -36.71 -9.19 6.81
C HIS A 49 -36.08 -7.83 6.44
N GLU A 50 -35.23 -7.31 7.31
CA GLU A 50 -34.48 -6.07 7.08
C GLU A 50 -33.22 -6.27 6.21
N GLY A 51 -32.89 -7.51 5.86
CA GLY A 51 -31.66 -7.79 5.09
C GLY A 51 -30.38 -7.43 5.84
N ARG A 52 -30.40 -7.53 7.19
CA ARG A 52 -29.22 -7.22 8.01
C ARG A 52 -28.04 -8.10 7.63
N ARG A 53 -26.85 -7.54 7.77
CA ARG A 53 -25.59 -8.23 7.52
C ARG A 53 -24.86 -8.46 8.82
N GLN A 54 -23.90 -9.37 8.82
CA GLN A 54 -22.92 -9.52 9.89
C GLN A 54 -21.51 -9.31 9.33
N ILE A 55 -20.58 -8.94 10.21
CA ILE A 55 -19.18 -8.98 9.88
C ILE A 55 -18.84 -10.46 9.68
N LYS A 56 -18.18 -10.81 8.57
CA LYS A 56 -17.65 -12.18 8.45
C LYS A 56 -16.83 -12.45 9.70
N PRO A 57 -17.13 -13.50 10.48
CA PRO A 57 -16.25 -13.89 11.55
C PRO A 57 -14.86 -14.05 10.93
N GLN A 58 -13.95 -13.17 11.26
CA GLN A 58 -12.55 -13.47 11.04
C GLN A 58 -12.28 -14.61 12.01
N VAL A 59 -12.37 -15.84 11.51
CA VAL A 59 -11.69 -16.95 12.18
C VAL A 59 -10.26 -16.43 12.31
N ALA A 60 -9.88 -16.07 13.53
CA ALA A 60 -8.54 -15.56 13.75
C ALA A 60 -7.61 -16.63 13.19
N PRO A 61 -6.82 -16.36 12.16
CA PRO A 61 -5.99 -17.39 11.51
C PRO A 61 -5.04 -18.05 12.48
N PHE A 62 -4.93 -17.54 13.68
CA PHE A 62 -4.05 -17.98 14.76
C PHE A 62 -4.69 -18.97 15.75
N ILE A 63 -5.94 -19.43 15.55
CA ILE A 63 -6.61 -20.41 16.44
C ILE A 63 -6.49 -21.84 15.87
N ASN A 64 -6.17 -22.00 14.61
CA ASN A 64 -6.04 -23.31 13.99
C ASN A 64 -4.64 -23.90 14.20
N TYR A 65 -4.58 -25.18 14.57
CA TYR A 65 -3.32 -25.90 14.67
C TYR A 65 -2.97 -26.51 13.30
N GLU A 66 -1.74 -26.27 12.85
CA GLU A 66 -1.22 -26.92 11.67
C GLU A 66 -0.85 -28.38 12.04
N SER A 67 -1.37 -29.33 11.29
CA SER A 67 -1.14 -30.77 11.51
C SER A 67 -0.12 -31.36 10.56
N ARG A 68 0.29 -30.63 9.51
CA ARG A 68 1.30 -31.06 8.57
C ARG A 68 2.71 -30.90 9.18
N PRO A 69 3.71 -31.66 8.74
CA PRO A 69 5.11 -31.41 9.10
C PRO A 69 5.51 -29.96 8.73
N PRO A 70 6.45 -29.34 9.47
CA PRO A 70 6.90 -27.98 9.18
C PRO A 70 7.43 -27.84 7.74
N SER A 71 6.96 -26.81 7.03
CA SER A 71 7.38 -26.47 5.67
C SER A 71 7.13 -24.98 5.37
N ALA A 72 7.82 -24.44 4.36
CA ALA A 72 7.56 -23.10 3.87
C ALA A 72 6.12 -22.96 3.35
N ASP A 73 5.58 -24.00 2.71
CA ASP A 73 4.22 -23.99 2.17
C ASP A 73 3.17 -23.79 3.26
N ASN A 74 3.35 -24.36 4.45
CA ASN A 74 2.42 -24.16 5.55
C ASN A 74 2.29 -22.66 5.91
N ALA A 75 3.40 -21.93 5.93
CA ALA A 75 3.42 -20.51 6.21
C ALA A 75 2.84 -19.68 5.05
N LEU A 76 3.12 -20.07 3.81
CA LEU A 76 2.56 -19.44 2.61
C LEU A 76 1.04 -19.63 2.49
N ASP A 77 0.53 -20.79 2.88
CA ASP A 77 -0.90 -21.12 2.85
C ASP A 77 -1.73 -20.26 3.82
N LEU A 78 -1.10 -19.64 4.84
CA LEU A 78 -1.79 -18.65 5.72
C LEU A 78 -2.38 -17.48 4.94
N PHE A 79 -1.82 -17.19 3.77
CA PHE A 79 -2.24 -16.09 2.90
C PHE A 79 -2.63 -16.58 1.49
N ASP A 80 -3.10 -17.83 1.39
CA ASP A 80 -3.52 -18.38 0.09
C ASP A 80 -4.55 -17.47 -0.59
N GLY A 81 -4.42 -17.31 -1.91
CA GLY A 81 -5.22 -16.37 -2.71
C GLY A 81 -5.00 -14.88 -2.41
N ARG A 82 -4.02 -14.51 -1.56
CA ARG A 82 -3.68 -13.11 -1.24
C ARG A 82 -2.28 -12.68 -1.70
N TRP A 83 -1.50 -13.60 -2.24
CA TRP A 83 -0.20 -13.29 -2.81
C TRP A 83 -0.35 -12.64 -4.17
N ALA A 84 0.20 -11.44 -4.34
CA ALA A 84 0.32 -10.80 -5.65
C ALA A 84 1.54 -11.31 -6.41
N SER A 85 2.62 -11.58 -5.69
CA SER A 85 3.92 -11.89 -6.26
C SER A 85 4.11 -13.38 -6.58
N ASN A 86 4.85 -13.62 -7.65
CA ASN A 86 5.48 -14.92 -7.91
C ASN A 86 6.70 -15.07 -6.98
N ILE A 87 6.54 -15.88 -5.93
CA ILE A 87 7.57 -16.04 -4.89
C ILE A 87 8.64 -17.01 -5.38
N PRO A 88 9.94 -16.67 -5.32
CA PRO A 88 11.03 -17.52 -5.78
C PRO A 88 10.98 -18.94 -5.19
N GLY A 89 10.91 -19.94 -6.06
CA GLY A 89 10.83 -21.35 -5.68
C GLY A 89 9.46 -21.85 -5.20
N HIS A 90 8.46 -20.97 -5.05
CA HIS A 90 7.16 -21.32 -4.46
C HIS A 90 5.94 -20.90 -5.33
N GLY A 91 6.10 -20.00 -6.29
CA GLY A 91 4.98 -19.50 -7.10
C GLY A 91 4.04 -18.60 -6.30
N ARG A 92 2.76 -18.91 -6.25
CA ARG A 92 1.63 -18.25 -5.59
C ARG A 92 0.94 -17.18 -6.44
N GLY A 93 1.47 -15.93 -6.52
CA GLY A 93 0.94 -14.87 -7.39
C GLY A 93 1.61 -14.84 -8.77
N THR A 94 1.36 -13.77 -9.53
CA THR A 94 1.84 -13.62 -10.91
C THR A 94 2.74 -12.42 -11.15
N ALA A 95 2.82 -11.48 -10.18
CA ALA A 95 3.65 -10.29 -10.33
C ALA A 95 5.13 -10.62 -10.02
N ASP A 96 6.03 -10.18 -10.88
CA ASP A 96 7.47 -10.45 -10.75
C ASP A 96 8.18 -9.42 -9.85
N LEU A 97 7.66 -9.20 -8.63
CA LEU A 97 8.22 -8.21 -7.71
C LEU A 97 9.57 -8.63 -7.10
N PHE A 98 9.92 -9.92 -7.16
CA PHE A 98 11.20 -10.46 -6.67
C PHE A 98 12.32 -10.42 -7.72
N GLU A 99 12.00 -10.05 -8.97
CA GLU A 99 12.93 -9.78 -10.08
C GLU A 99 12.41 -8.59 -10.89
N ASP A 100 12.14 -7.49 -10.21
CA ASP A 100 11.47 -6.31 -10.76
C ASP A 100 12.45 -5.42 -11.55
N ASP A 101 12.09 -5.11 -12.79
CA ASP A 101 12.88 -4.24 -13.68
C ASP A 101 13.14 -2.86 -13.10
N ARG A 102 12.27 -2.35 -12.21
CA ARG A 102 12.45 -1.06 -11.55
C ARG A 102 13.68 -1.07 -10.64
N ILE A 103 13.92 -2.17 -9.94
CA ILE A 103 15.09 -2.34 -9.07
C ILE A 103 16.33 -2.65 -9.91
N HIS A 104 16.22 -3.42 -10.99
CA HIS A 104 17.32 -3.63 -11.92
C HIS A 104 17.80 -2.30 -12.52
N TRP A 105 16.87 -1.45 -12.97
CA TRP A 105 17.20 -0.12 -13.47
C TRP A 105 17.78 0.79 -12.37
N PHE A 106 17.22 0.75 -11.16
CA PHE A 106 17.76 1.51 -10.03
C PHE A 106 19.24 1.20 -9.79
N ARG A 107 19.60 -0.08 -9.77
CA ARG A 107 21.00 -0.50 -9.57
C ARG A 107 21.92 0.00 -10.68
N GLN A 108 21.47 0.01 -11.92
CA GLN A 108 22.24 0.56 -13.05
C GLN A 108 22.43 2.09 -12.91
N ALA A 109 21.35 2.79 -12.54
CA ALA A 109 21.37 4.25 -12.44
C ALA A 109 22.00 4.75 -11.13
N PHE A 110 21.75 4.08 -9.99
CA PHE A 110 22.28 4.46 -8.67
C PHE A 110 23.72 3.99 -8.46
N GLY A 111 24.06 2.82 -8.95
CA GLY A 111 25.36 2.16 -8.73
C GLY A 111 25.29 1.09 -7.64
N ASP A 112 26.43 0.79 -7.04
CA ASP A 112 26.55 -0.25 -6.02
C ASP A 112 25.74 0.08 -4.77
N VAL A 113 24.92 -0.89 -4.36
CA VAL A 113 24.04 -0.79 -3.17
C VAL A 113 24.62 -1.53 -1.95
N ALA A 114 25.73 -2.26 -2.10
CA ALA A 114 26.33 -3.01 -1.00
C ALA A 114 26.74 -2.07 0.15
N GLY A 115 26.27 -2.39 1.35
CA GLY A 115 26.49 -1.58 2.55
C GLY A 115 25.65 -0.30 2.62
N ARG A 116 24.91 0.07 1.56
CA ARG A 116 24.07 1.27 1.54
C ARG A 116 22.86 1.12 2.44
N ARG A 117 22.52 2.19 3.15
CA ARG A 117 21.33 2.29 3.97
C ARG A 117 20.15 2.71 3.09
N ILE A 118 19.19 1.83 2.91
CA ILE A 118 18.04 2.06 2.03
C ILE A 118 16.75 1.98 2.85
N LEU A 119 15.88 2.97 2.70
CA LEU A 119 14.53 2.96 3.24
C LEU A 119 13.54 2.61 2.14
N GLU A 120 12.77 1.54 2.31
CA GLU A 120 11.67 1.18 1.41
C GLU A 120 10.32 1.53 2.04
N LEU A 121 9.47 2.21 1.28
CA LEU A 121 8.12 2.60 1.66
C LEU A 121 7.10 1.67 1.00
N GLY A 122 6.27 0.99 1.80
CA GLY A 122 5.23 0.10 1.31
C GLY A 122 5.77 -1.13 0.55
N PRO A 123 6.56 -2.00 1.20
CA PRO A 123 7.19 -3.16 0.56
C PRO A 123 6.20 -4.21 0.03
N LEU A 124 4.92 -4.13 0.36
CA LEU A 124 3.84 -5.05 0.00
C LEU A 124 4.10 -6.50 0.44
N GLU A 125 5.02 -7.19 -0.23
CA GLU A 125 5.43 -8.58 0.05
C GLU A 125 6.96 -8.73 0.13
N GLY A 126 7.68 -7.60 0.15
CA GLY A 126 9.13 -7.57 0.35
C GLY A 126 9.97 -7.93 -0.87
N GLY A 127 9.41 -7.90 -2.09
CA GLY A 127 10.14 -8.26 -3.30
C GLY A 127 11.34 -7.35 -3.58
N HIS A 128 11.15 -6.03 -3.55
CA HIS A 128 12.25 -5.08 -3.71
C HIS A 128 13.24 -5.15 -2.54
N THR A 129 12.74 -5.31 -1.29
CA THR A 129 13.59 -5.55 -0.11
C THR A 129 14.48 -6.78 -0.33
N TYR A 130 13.92 -7.89 -0.85
CA TYR A 130 14.68 -9.10 -1.18
C TYR A 130 15.80 -8.81 -2.17
N MET A 131 15.49 -8.16 -3.30
CA MET A 131 16.47 -7.84 -4.34
C MET A 131 17.62 -6.98 -3.79
N LEU A 132 17.30 -5.92 -3.06
CA LEU A 132 18.29 -5.01 -2.48
C LEU A 132 19.12 -5.67 -1.38
N SER A 133 18.48 -6.48 -0.51
CA SER A 133 19.16 -7.21 0.56
C SER A 133 20.12 -8.27 0.01
N ARG A 134 19.71 -8.98 -1.05
CA ARG A 134 20.57 -9.94 -1.77
C ARG A 134 21.83 -9.30 -2.32
N ASP A 135 21.74 -8.02 -2.74
CA ASP A 135 22.87 -7.24 -3.23
C ASP A 135 23.69 -6.58 -2.10
N GLY A 136 23.39 -6.88 -0.84
CA GLY A 136 24.15 -6.42 0.32
C GLY A 136 23.73 -5.06 0.88
N ALA A 137 22.60 -4.49 0.46
CA ALA A 137 22.06 -3.27 1.07
C ALA A 137 21.54 -3.53 2.50
N GLN A 138 21.64 -2.50 3.35
CA GLN A 138 21.03 -2.47 4.67
C GLN A 138 19.63 -1.85 4.56
N VAL A 139 18.61 -2.69 4.38
CA VAL A 139 17.25 -2.23 4.10
C VAL A 139 16.42 -2.14 5.38
N THR A 140 15.78 -0.98 5.57
CA THR A 140 14.66 -0.78 6.48
C THR A 140 13.40 -0.56 5.63
N ALA A 141 12.37 -1.38 5.84
CA ALA A 141 11.12 -1.33 5.09
C ALA A 141 9.95 -1.03 6.03
N VAL A 142 9.12 -0.04 5.69
CA VAL A 142 7.98 0.39 6.51
C VAL A 142 6.68 0.09 5.78
N GLU A 143 5.82 -0.74 6.41
CA GLU A 143 4.53 -1.17 5.85
C GLU A 143 3.39 -0.82 6.81
N ALA A 144 2.38 -0.12 6.30
CA ALA A 144 1.21 0.27 7.09
C ALA A 144 0.10 -0.79 7.07
N ASN A 145 0.02 -1.61 6.02
CA ASN A 145 -0.97 -2.66 5.90
C ASN A 145 -0.53 -3.89 6.70
N THR A 146 -1.27 -4.20 7.76
CA THR A 146 -0.96 -5.33 8.66
C THR A 146 -0.83 -6.67 7.92
N GLY A 147 -1.71 -6.93 6.94
CA GLY A 147 -1.66 -8.17 6.16
C GLY A 147 -0.43 -8.25 5.25
N ALA A 148 -0.04 -7.14 4.63
CA ALA A 148 1.18 -7.04 3.82
C ALA A 148 2.42 -7.19 4.71
N PHE A 149 2.46 -6.50 5.86
CA PHE A 149 3.55 -6.65 6.82
C PHE A 149 3.76 -8.10 7.28
N LEU A 150 2.67 -8.81 7.60
CA LEU A 150 2.77 -10.22 7.98
C LEU A 150 3.28 -11.10 6.84
N ARG A 151 2.88 -10.82 5.59
CA ARG A 151 3.44 -11.50 4.41
C ARG A 151 4.94 -11.21 4.26
N CYS A 152 5.39 -9.96 4.48
CA CYS A 152 6.82 -9.63 4.50
C CYS A 152 7.59 -10.47 5.53
N LEU A 153 7.03 -10.68 6.73
CA LEU A 153 7.69 -11.49 7.76
C LEU A 153 7.78 -12.97 7.36
N VAL A 154 6.74 -13.53 6.73
CA VAL A 154 6.77 -14.89 6.20
C VAL A 154 7.83 -15.03 5.11
N ILE A 155 7.86 -14.11 4.16
CA ILE A 155 8.86 -14.10 3.07
C ILE A 155 10.26 -13.87 3.61
N LYS A 156 10.42 -12.99 4.60
CA LYS A 156 11.72 -12.77 5.25
C LYS A 156 12.33 -14.06 5.77
N GLU A 157 11.52 -14.89 6.43
CA GLU A 157 11.98 -16.16 6.99
C GLU A 157 12.27 -17.18 5.89
N ILE A 158 11.38 -17.30 4.90
CA ILE A 158 11.50 -18.31 3.83
C ILE A 158 12.71 -18.05 2.92
N LEU A 159 12.97 -16.77 2.58
CA LEU A 159 14.02 -16.36 1.64
C LEU A 159 15.29 -15.81 2.34
N ASP A 160 15.40 -15.96 3.67
CA ASP A 160 16.52 -15.44 4.49
C ASP A 160 16.85 -13.95 4.20
N ILE A 161 15.81 -13.10 4.18
CA ILE A 161 15.99 -11.68 3.89
C ILE A 161 16.60 -10.97 5.11
N ARG A 162 17.77 -10.39 4.93
CA ARG A 162 18.48 -9.62 5.97
C ARG A 162 18.06 -8.15 5.94
N ALA A 163 16.83 -7.87 6.34
CA ALA A 163 16.27 -6.52 6.40
C ALA A 163 15.46 -6.30 7.67
N THR A 164 15.22 -5.05 8.01
CA THR A 164 14.31 -4.68 9.11
C THR A 164 12.95 -4.29 8.52
N PHE A 165 11.90 -4.99 8.91
CA PHE A 165 10.52 -4.65 8.57
C PHE A 165 9.84 -3.99 9.78
N LEU A 166 9.23 -2.82 9.57
CA LEU A 166 8.51 -2.06 10.59
C LEU A 166 7.03 -1.94 10.19
N LEU A 167 6.15 -2.29 11.13
CA LEU A 167 4.71 -2.06 10.95
C LEU A 167 4.35 -0.64 11.38
N GLY A 168 3.89 0.17 10.47
CA GLY A 168 3.46 1.53 10.79
C GLY A 168 3.30 2.43 9.57
N ASP A 169 2.86 3.65 9.83
CA ASP A 169 2.79 4.71 8.82
C ASP A 169 4.18 5.32 8.63
N PHE A 170 4.67 5.28 7.40
CA PHE A 170 5.98 5.84 7.05
C PHE A 170 6.02 7.38 7.10
N VAL A 171 4.89 8.09 6.98
CA VAL A 171 4.88 9.56 7.01
C VAL A 171 5.32 10.09 8.38
N PRO A 172 4.67 9.73 9.50
CA PRO A 172 5.16 10.14 10.82
C PRO A 172 6.53 9.53 11.17
N PHE A 173 6.87 8.33 10.67
CA PHE A 173 8.19 7.75 10.85
C PHE A 173 9.28 8.64 10.23
N ILE A 174 9.13 9.03 8.95
CA ILE A 174 10.09 9.89 8.25
C ILE A 174 10.11 11.30 8.86
N ALA A 175 8.96 11.84 9.26
CA ALA A 175 8.89 13.15 9.89
C ALA A 175 9.66 13.22 11.21
N GLY A 176 9.68 12.11 11.97
CA GLY A 176 10.29 12.03 13.31
C GLY A 176 11.69 11.42 13.36
N THR A 177 12.17 10.79 12.28
CA THR A 177 13.48 10.14 12.31
C THR A 177 14.62 11.14 12.16
N ALA A 178 15.71 10.89 12.90
CA ALA A 178 17.00 11.54 12.72
C ALA A 178 17.96 10.72 11.83
N GLU A 179 17.54 9.54 11.39
CA GLU A 179 18.34 8.68 10.54
C GLU A 179 18.44 9.26 9.13
N HIS A 180 19.59 9.00 8.49
CA HIS A 180 19.83 9.37 7.09
C HIS A 180 20.04 8.10 6.26
N PHE A 181 19.51 8.11 5.04
CA PHE A 181 19.54 6.99 4.11
C PHE A 181 20.26 7.40 2.81
N ASP A 182 21.04 6.49 2.23
CA ASP A 182 21.64 6.72 0.91
C ASP A 182 20.56 6.81 -0.17
N ALA A 183 19.45 6.04 -0.02
CA ALA A 183 18.32 6.13 -0.91
C ALA A 183 16.99 5.79 -0.21
N VAL A 184 15.89 6.36 -0.73
CA VAL A 184 14.51 5.96 -0.44
C VAL A 184 13.91 5.31 -1.68
N ILE A 185 13.24 4.17 -1.51
CA ILE A 185 12.48 3.48 -2.54
C ILE A 185 11.00 3.77 -2.30
N ALA A 186 10.35 4.47 -3.23
CA ALA A 186 8.94 4.83 -3.20
C ALA A 186 8.23 4.33 -4.47
N CYS A 187 8.30 3.01 -4.70
CA CYS A 187 7.66 2.37 -5.84
C CYS A 187 6.21 1.98 -5.50
N GLY A 188 5.24 2.59 -6.17
CA GLY A 188 3.83 2.31 -5.91
C GLY A 188 3.23 3.09 -4.73
N VAL A 189 3.83 4.20 -4.32
CA VAL A 189 3.48 4.92 -3.08
C VAL A 189 2.79 6.26 -3.36
N LEU A 190 3.41 7.16 -4.12
CA LEU A 190 2.96 8.55 -4.21
C LEU A 190 1.51 8.70 -4.68
N TYR A 191 1.11 7.95 -5.68
CA TYR A 191 -0.24 8.02 -6.24
C TYR A 191 -1.34 7.46 -5.32
N HIS A 192 -0.96 6.90 -4.18
CA HIS A 192 -1.87 6.50 -3.11
C HIS A 192 -1.97 7.53 -1.97
N MET A 193 -1.16 8.59 -2.00
CA MET A 193 -1.12 9.58 -0.94
C MET A 193 -2.20 10.65 -1.15
N GLU A 194 -2.81 11.12 -0.06
CA GLU A 194 -3.64 12.33 -0.06
C GLU A 194 -2.78 13.61 -0.07
N ARG A 195 -1.55 13.52 0.44
CA ARG A 195 -0.60 14.63 0.57
C ARG A 195 0.79 14.24 0.09
N PRO A 196 0.98 13.97 -1.22
CA PRO A 196 2.27 13.49 -1.75
C PRO A 196 3.39 14.51 -1.60
N LEU A 197 3.10 15.81 -1.61
CA LEU A 197 4.11 16.85 -1.46
C LEU A 197 4.73 16.84 -0.05
N ASP A 198 3.94 16.60 1.00
CA ASP A 198 4.46 16.52 2.36
C ASP A 198 5.43 15.34 2.51
N LEU A 199 5.11 14.21 1.87
CA LEU A 199 6.02 13.06 1.84
C LEU A 199 7.36 13.44 1.19
N LEU A 200 7.34 14.11 0.03
CA LEU A 200 8.56 14.57 -0.65
C LEU A 200 9.33 15.58 0.20
N ASP A 201 8.63 16.51 0.88
CA ASP A 201 9.24 17.46 1.82
C ASP A 201 9.96 16.76 2.98
N HIS A 202 9.44 15.64 3.46
CA HIS A 202 10.09 14.86 4.50
C HIS A 202 11.28 14.04 3.97
N ILE A 203 11.12 13.35 2.84
CA ILE A 203 12.18 12.52 2.26
C ILE A 203 13.43 13.33 1.93
N ARG A 204 13.28 14.57 1.39
CA ARG A 204 14.44 15.42 1.07
C ARG A 204 15.37 15.70 2.25
N ARG A 205 14.89 15.56 3.48
CA ARG A 205 15.69 15.80 4.70
C ARG A 205 16.54 14.61 5.11
N ILE A 206 16.11 13.41 4.72
CA ILE A 206 16.66 12.15 5.23
C ILE A 206 17.34 11.29 4.16
N ALA A 207 17.35 11.70 2.89
CA ALA A 207 17.89 10.87 1.82
C ALA A 207 18.70 11.66 0.79
N ASP A 208 19.71 10.99 0.21
CA ASP A 208 20.52 11.52 -0.89
C ASP A 208 19.99 11.13 -2.26
N ALA A 209 19.18 10.08 -2.34
CA ALA A 209 18.51 9.68 -3.56
C ALA A 209 17.10 9.16 -3.29
N ILE A 210 16.23 9.25 -4.31
CA ILE A 210 14.85 8.75 -4.25
C ILE A 210 14.56 8.03 -5.56
N LEU A 211 14.26 6.72 -5.48
CA LEU A 211 13.63 6.00 -6.58
C LEU A 211 12.13 6.16 -6.46
N ILE A 212 11.49 6.66 -7.49
CA ILE A 212 10.04 6.80 -7.55
C ILE A 212 9.52 6.05 -8.78
N TRP A 213 8.57 5.12 -8.56
CA TRP A 213 7.64 4.69 -9.58
C TRP A 213 6.23 5.09 -9.15
N THR A 214 5.56 5.88 -10.00
CA THR A 214 4.25 6.42 -9.66
C THR A 214 3.40 6.63 -10.89
N HIS A 215 2.07 6.58 -10.72
CA HIS A 215 1.17 7.14 -11.72
C HIS A 215 1.24 8.66 -11.70
N VAL A 216 1.02 9.26 -12.88
CA VAL A 216 0.98 10.71 -13.07
C VAL A 216 -0.31 11.09 -13.79
N PHE A 217 -0.77 12.31 -13.56
CA PHE A 217 -1.95 12.82 -14.26
C PHE A 217 -1.55 13.32 -15.65
N GLU A 218 -2.12 12.71 -16.68
CA GLU A 218 -2.12 13.18 -18.06
C GLU A 218 -3.53 12.99 -18.64
N ASP A 219 -4.19 14.08 -19.03
CA ASP A 219 -5.62 14.06 -19.39
C ASP A 219 -5.92 13.16 -20.60
N GLU A 220 -5.11 13.25 -21.67
CA GLU A 220 -5.35 12.51 -22.91
C GLU A 220 -5.23 10.99 -22.71
N PRO A 221 -4.16 10.41 -22.14
CA PRO A 221 -4.09 8.98 -21.87
C PRO A 221 -5.19 8.49 -20.91
N LEU A 222 -5.54 9.28 -19.90
CA LEU A 222 -6.62 8.93 -18.97
C LEU A 222 -7.99 8.88 -19.67
N ARG A 223 -8.26 9.79 -20.63
CA ARG A 223 -9.48 9.75 -21.48
C ARG A 223 -9.48 8.54 -22.40
N ALA A 224 -8.37 8.28 -23.07
CA ALA A 224 -8.23 7.13 -23.97
C ALA A 224 -8.52 5.81 -23.26
N ARG A 225 -8.13 5.69 -22.00
CA ARG A 225 -8.38 4.51 -21.14
C ARG A 225 -9.68 4.56 -20.35
N LYS A 226 -10.51 5.58 -20.55
CA LYS A 226 -11.78 5.78 -19.83
C LYS A 226 -11.59 5.88 -18.30
N LEU A 227 -10.47 6.41 -17.83
CA LEU A 227 -10.14 6.57 -16.41
C LEU A 227 -10.36 8.01 -15.91
N ARG A 228 -10.52 8.99 -16.82
CA ARG A 228 -10.62 10.41 -16.48
C ARG A 228 -11.76 10.74 -15.50
N HIS A 229 -12.86 9.98 -15.54
CA HIS A 229 -14.01 10.15 -14.65
C HIS A 229 -13.70 9.88 -13.17
N LYS A 230 -12.56 9.25 -12.87
CA LYS A 230 -12.09 9.03 -11.49
C LYS A 230 -11.44 10.25 -10.87
N PHE A 231 -11.21 11.30 -11.65
CA PHE A 231 -10.49 12.49 -11.20
C PHE A 231 -11.43 13.70 -11.12
N ALA A 232 -11.11 14.63 -10.22
CA ALA A 232 -11.74 15.94 -10.17
C ALA A 232 -11.64 16.64 -11.54
N ASP A 233 -12.58 17.56 -11.82
CA ASP A 233 -12.61 18.29 -13.09
C ASP A 233 -11.46 19.27 -13.24
N THR A 234 -11.02 19.85 -12.11
CA THR A 234 -9.93 20.82 -12.03
C THR A 234 -8.96 20.44 -10.92
N PRO A 235 -7.66 20.75 -11.07
CA PRO A 235 -6.68 20.50 -10.02
C PRO A 235 -6.84 21.49 -8.86
N LYS A 236 -6.41 21.07 -7.67
CA LYS A 236 -6.03 21.98 -6.60
C LYS A 236 -4.62 22.49 -6.89
N ILE A 237 -4.38 23.77 -6.66
CA ILE A 237 -3.03 24.35 -6.77
C ILE A 237 -2.44 24.48 -5.38
N GLU A 238 -1.28 23.87 -5.18
CA GLU A 238 -0.49 24.02 -3.96
C GLU A 238 0.86 24.63 -4.27
N THR A 239 1.36 25.48 -3.38
CA THR A 239 2.65 26.18 -3.61
C THR A 239 3.75 25.58 -2.74
N ARG A 240 4.96 25.47 -3.31
CA ARG A 240 6.21 25.21 -2.61
C ARG A 240 7.25 26.23 -3.06
N GLY A 241 7.56 27.18 -2.16
CA GLY A 241 8.35 28.35 -2.56
C GLY A 241 7.69 29.13 -3.69
N SER A 242 8.38 29.26 -4.82
CA SER A 242 7.85 29.92 -6.03
C SER A 242 7.09 28.98 -6.98
N LEU A 243 7.06 27.68 -6.71
CA LEU A 243 6.39 26.70 -7.57
C LEU A 243 4.91 26.62 -7.29
N ALA A 244 4.09 26.67 -8.33
CA ALA A 244 2.67 26.34 -8.29
C ALA A 244 2.49 24.93 -8.89
N ILE A 245 1.96 23.99 -8.08
CA ILE A 245 1.90 22.57 -8.41
C ILE A 245 0.46 22.14 -8.52
N GLU A 246 0.12 21.50 -9.61
CA GLU A 246 -1.21 20.92 -9.84
C GLU A 246 -1.35 19.59 -9.12
N LEU A 247 -2.38 19.49 -8.28
CA LEU A 247 -2.76 18.32 -7.51
C LEU A 247 -4.12 17.81 -8.00
N TRP A 248 -4.11 16.65 -8.65
CA TRP A 248 -5.31 16.05 -9.22
C TRP A 248 -5.88 15.00 -8.28
N GLU A 249 -7.01 15.31 -7.64
CA GLU A 249 -7.69 14.38 -6.75
C GLU A 249 -8.29 13.21 -7.55
N GLN A 250 -7.94 11.98 -7.15
CA GLN A 250 -8.41 10.73 -7.72
C GLN A 250 -9.29 9.99 -6.71
N HIS A 251 -10.45 9.53 -7.14
CA HIS A 251 -11.39 8.76 -6.35
C HIS A 251 -11.25 7.27 -6.62
N TYR A 252 -11.14 6.46 -5.58
CA TYR A 252 -11.01 5.00 -5.73
C TYR A 252 -12.32 4.34 -6.15
N LEU A 253 -13.48 4.97 -5.88
CA LEU A 253 -14.80 4.44 -6.22
C LEU A 253 -14.97 2.99 -5.74
N ASP A 254 -15.39 2.08 -6.64
CA ASP A 254 -15.63 0.68 -6.33
C ASP A 254 -14.36 -0.11 -5.97
N ALA A 255 -13.18 0.41 -6.30
CA ALA A 255 -11.91 -0.25 -5.94
C ALA A 255 -11.74 -0.43 -4.42
N LEU A 256 -12.37 0.41 -3.61
CA LEU A 256 -12.39 0.26 -2.14
C LEU A 256 -13.02 -1.06 -1.68
N ASN A 257 -13.81 -1.71 -2.52
CA ASN A 257 -14.47 -2.98 -2.22
C ASN A 257 -13.68 -4.20 -2.72
N TRP A 258 -12.53 -4.00 -3.37
CA TRP A 258 -11.73 -5.10 -3.89
C TRP A 258 -10.92 -5.76 -2.77
N SER A 259 -10.92 -7.08 -2.74
CA SER A 259 -10.18 -7.87 -1.74
C SER A 259 -8.66 -7.67 -1.79
N HIS A 260 -8.14 -7.22 -2.92
CA HIS A 260 -6.72 -6.94 -3.16
C HIS A 260 -6.41 -5.43 -3.20
N PHE A 261 -7.32 -4.59 -2.72
CA PHE A 261 -7.06 -3.15 -2.66
C PHE A 261 -5.89 -2.87 -1.72
N CYS A 262 -4.84 -2.25 -2.25
CA CYS A 262 -3.62 -1.88 -1.54
C CYS A 262 -3.36 -0.36 -1.54
N GLY A 263 -4.37 0.44 -1.86
CA GLY A 263 -4.30 1.89 -1.76
C GLY A 263 -4.24 2.39 -0.32
N GLY A 264 -4.09 3.70 -0.14
CA GLY A 264 -4.03 4.34 1.17
C GLY A 264 -5.31 4.16 2.01
N GLN A 265 -5.31 4.71 3.23
CA GLN A 265 -6.43 4.60 4.16
C GLN A 265 -7.64 5.49 3.76
N GLY A 266 -7.43 6.47 2.88
CA GLY A 266 -8.44 7.41 2.42
C GLY A 266 -9.32 6.85 1.29
N ARG A 267 -10.37 7.61 0.96
CA ARG A 267 -11.25 7.32 -0.19
C ARG A 267 -10.73 7.92 -1.49
N THR A 268 -9.77 8.81 -1.38
CA THR A 268 -9.15 9.54 -2.47
C THR A 268 -7.64 9.51 -2.35
N SER A 269 -6.98 9.82 -3.43
CA SER A 269 -5.55 10.09 -3.47
C SER A 269 -5.30 11.29 -4.38
N VAL A 270 -4.05 11.72 -4.46
CA VAL A 270 -3.66 12.86 -5.28
C VAL A 270 -2.58 12.43 -6.26
N TRP A 271 -2.83 12.68 -7.54
CA TRP A 271 -1.83 12.46 -8.58
C TRP A 271 -1.20 13.80 -8.99
N LEU A 272 0.11 13.79 -9.09
CA LEU A 272 0.90 14.89 -9.64
C LEU A 272 0.95 14.78 -11.17
N THR A 273 1.12 15.91 -11.86
CA THR A 273 1.57 15.86 -13.23
C THR A 273 3.06 15.46 -13.29
N LYS A 274 3.51 14.89 -14.39
CA LYS A 274 4.93 14.59 -14.61
C LYS A 274 5.81 15.83 -14.35
N ARG A 275 5.42 16.96 -14.93
CA ARG A 275 6.12 18.24 -14.75
C ARG A 275 6.14 18.65 -13.28
N GLY A 276 5.00 18.65 -12.59
CA GLY A 276 4.90 19.05 -11.19
C GLY A 276 5.78 18.19 -10.28
N LEU A 277 5.84 16.87 -10.52
CA LEU A 277 6.73 15.98 -9.77
C LEU A 277 8.22 16.31 -10.01
N CYS A 278 8.64 16.48 -11.26
CA CYS A 278 10.03 16.82 -11.58
C CYS A 278 10.40 18.21 -11.02
N ASP A 279 9.53 19.20 -11.17
CA ASP A 279 9.78 20.56 -10.68
C ASP A 279 9.96 20.60 -9.15
N VAL A 280 9.13 19.84 -8.39
CA VAL A 280 9.27 19.72 -6.93
C VAL A 280 10.57 19.07 -6.54
N LEU A 281 10.94 17.96 -7.18
CA LEU A 281 12.20 17.28 -6.88
C LEU A 281 13.42 18.18 -7.17
N THR A 282 13.39 18.90 -8.30
CA THR A 282 14.43 19.87 -8.64
C THR A 282 14.49 21.02 -7.63
N HIS A 283 13.33 21.56 -7.22
CA HIS A 283 13.24 22.58 -6.17
C HIS A 283 13.80 22.09 -4.83
N HIS A 284 13.68 20.80 -4.55
CA HIS A 284 14.27 20.16 -3.36
C HIS A 284 15.76 19.90 -3.47
N GLY A 285 16.41 20.31 -4.56
CA GLY A 285 17.85 20.17 -4.78
C GLY A 285 18.26 18.80 -5.32
N PHE A 286 17.35 18.11 -6.00
CA PHE A 286 17.65 16.86 -6.68
C PHE A 286 17.81 17.07 -8.20
N ASP A 287 18.75 16.38 -8.80
CA ASP A 287 18.79 16.11 -10.22
C ASP A 287 17.94 14.89 -10.55
N VAL A 288 17.10 15.00 -11.59
CA VAL A 288 16.08 13.99 -11.92
C VAL A 288 16.46 13.28 -13.21
N THR A 289 16.67 11.98 -13.10
CA THR A 289 16.85 11.07 -14.25
C THR A 289 15.58 10.25 -14.47
N ILE A 290 14.96 10.36 -15.64
CA ILE A 290 13.78 9.58 -16.01
C ILE A 290 14.26 8.24 -16.59
N GLY A 291 13.81 7.13 -15.98
CA GLY A 291 14.14 5.78 -16.42
C GLY A 291 13.15 5.23 -17.44
N ARG A 292 11.86 5.44 -17.18
CA ARG A 292 10.81 4.95 -18.07
C ARG A 292 9.53 5.81 -17.91
N GLU A 293 8.85 6.00 -19.02
CA GLU A 293 7.50 6.52 -19.09
C GLU A 293 6.61 5.48 -19.75
N ASP A 294 5.50 5.17 -19.11
CA ASP A 294 4.49 4.25 -19.61
C ASP A 294 3.14 4.97 -19.68
N ARG A 295 2.89 5.63 -20.81
CA ARG A 295 1.62 6.33 -21.04
C ARG A 295 0.45 5.37 -21.24
N ASP A 296 0.76 4.12 -21.62
CA ASP A 296 -0.22 3.10 -21.94
C ASP A 296 -0.46 2.09 -20.79
N HIS A 297 0.04 2.36 -19.60
CA HIS A 297 -0.17 1.50 -18.46
C HIS A 297 -1.68 1.32 -18.16
N PRO A 298 -2.17 0.09 -17.87
CA PRO A 298 -3.61 -0.20 -17.72
C PRO A 298 -4.32 0.66 -16.66
N ASN A 299 -3.62 1.01 -15.59
CA ASN A 299 -4.16 1.77 -14.46
C ASN A 299 -3.95 3.29 -14.58
N GLY A 300 -3.49 3.78 -15.72
CA GLY A 300 -3.19 5.18 -16.02
C GLY A 300 -1.70 5.42 -16.24
N PRO A 301 -1.32 6.56 -16.85
CA PRO A 301 0.08 6.88 -17.16
C PRO A 301 0.97 6.72 -15.94
N ALA A 302 2.16 6.15 -16.13
CA ALA A 302 3.12 5.91 -15.06
C ALA A 302 4.52 6.34 -15.47
N MET A 303 5.35 6.65 -14.49
CA MET A 303 6.76 6.97 -14.71
C MET A 303 7.65 6.36 -13.64
N LEU A 304 8.86 6.03 -14.05
CA LEU A 304 9.97 5.63 -13.21
C LEU A 304 11.06 6.69 -13.28
N LEU A 305 11.51 7.18 -12.14
CA LEU A 305 12.61 8.14 -12.06
C LEU A 305 13.51 7.88 -10.86
N LEU A 306 14.73 8.33 -10.98
CA LEU A 306 15.69 8.46 -9.88
C LEU A 306 16.02 9.95 -9.70
N ALA A 307 15.76 10.47 -8.52
CA ALA A 307 16.17 11.80 -8.11
C ALA A 307 17.40 11.68 -7.19
N ARG A 308 18.49 12.39 -7.50
CA ARG A 308 19.74 12.39 -6.73
C ARG A 308 20.06 13.79 -6.23
N ARG A 309 20.48 13.89 -4.98
CA ARG A 309 20.93 15.17 -4.44
C ARG A 309 22.09 15.72 -5.25
N VAL A 310 21.98 16.98 -5.68
CA VAL A 310 23.06 17.67 -6.34
C VAL A 310 24.19 17.85 -5.33
N SER A 311 25.38 17.34 -5.66
CA SER A 311 26.58 17.57 -4.85
C SER A 311 26.90 19.06 -4.88
N SER A 312 26.92 19.70 -3.70
CA SER A 312 27.32 21.10 -3.54
C SER A 312 28.84 21.29 -3.77
#